data_08785024a3ef24b0330272bfd9ec7b16
#
_entry.id   08785024a3ef24b0330272bfd9ec7b16
#
_cell.length_a   1.000
_cell.length_b   1.000
_cell.length_c   1.000
_cell.angle_alpha   90.00
_cell.angle_beta   90.00
_cell.angle_gamma   90.00
#
_symmetry.space_group_name_H-M   'P 1'
#
loop_
_entity.id
_entity.type
_entity.pdbx_description
1 polymer ?
#
loop_
_entity_poly.entity_id
_entity_poly.type
_entity_poly.pdbx_seq_one_letter_code
_entity_poly.pdbx_strand_id
1 'polypeptide(L)'
;AVSVGDRVFPESFPVIVKPTDRSGSRAITKVYTQEELEQAITQAAEQSFENRAIVEEYIEGAEYSVETISYKGEHTCLAVTKKFTTGSPHYIETGHLQPALVSEEMYGKIQDTVFRALDALEIRNGAGHSELRIDKAGNIRIIEIGSRMGGDCIGSDLVPLSTGQDFVAMAVDTAAGKPPVFTEKKKKVSAIRFLMDSNDLKHLQELQKEHPDKVKKVVLEGDVEQAQITDSGSRPGFFILQTDTMEEMEELFYHGPWENPLRELPVTPIQKLRFTGNGRDNAETAPVHNHFYMKREDLLPYSFGGNKVRFAQKFIEDMKREHCDSMIIYGNYHSNLCRILATLCFQLHL
;
A
#
# COMPACT_ATOMS: atom_id res chain seq x y z
N ALA A 1 3.27 -18.24 18.79
CA ALA A 1 4.11 -18.98 17.82
C ALA A 1 3.81 -20.48 17.93
N VAL A 2 3.84 -21.17 16.82
CA VAL A 2 3.44 -22.57 16.69
C VAL A 2 4.51 -23.38 15.95
N SER A 3 4.56 -24.70 16.19
CA SER A 3 5.44 -25.65 15.53
C SER A 3 4.64 -26.53 14.55
N VAL A 4 5.32 -27.19 13.62
CA VAL A 4 4.68 -28.16 12.73
C VAL A 4 4.04 -29.28 13.57
N GLY A 5 2.78 -29.56 13.30
CA GLY A 5 2.00 -30.57 14.03
C GLY A 5 1.19 -30.02 15.22
N ASP A 6 1.41 -28.77 15.62
CA ASP A 6 0.54 -28.11 16.60
C ASP A 6 -0.86 -27.89 16.01
N ARG A 7 -1.89 -28.19 16.82
CA ARG A 7 -3.26 -27.93 16.41
C ARG A 7 -3.62 -26.48 16.77
N VAL A 8 -3.89 -25.69 15.76
CA VAL A 8 -4.28 -24.27 15.89
C VAL A 8 -5.68 -24.08 15.35
N PHE A 9 -6.53 -23.46 16.15
CA PHE A 9 -7.90 -23.13 15.77
C PHE A 9 -8.11 -21.63 15.99
N PRO A 10 -7.94 -20.80 14.94
CA PRO A 10 -8.21 -19.39 15.03
C PRO A 10 -9.69 -19.11 15.37
N GLU A 11 -9.95 -18.04 16.09
CA GLU A 11 -11.34 -17.61 16.38
C GLU A 11 -12.10 -17.23 15.10
N SER A 12 -11.37 -16.74 14.10
CA SER A 12 -11.93 -16.34 12.80
C SER A 12 -10.89 -16.42 11.69
N PHE A 13 -11.34 -16.53 10.45
CA PHE A 13 -10.56 -16.36 9.24
C PHE A 13 -10.95 -15.04 8.54
N PRO A 14 -10.06 -14.46 7.70
CA PRO A 14 -8.72 -14.93 7.36
C PRO A 14 -7.68 -14.67 8.44
N VAL A 15 -6.61 -15.46 8.45
CA VAL A 15 -5.42 -15.26 9.28
C VAL A 15 -4.18 -15.06 8.41
N ILE A 16 -3.11 -14.52 9.00
CA ILE A 16 -1.77 -14.47 8.41
C ILE A 16 -0.90 -15.51 9.09
N VAL A 17 -0.16 -16.25 8.29
CA VAL A 17 0.86 -17.19 8.74
C VAL A 17 2.21 -16.71 8.22
N LYS A 18 3.22 -16.62 9.09
CA LYS A 18 4.57 -16.21 8.72
C LYS A 18 5.64 -16.88 9.60
N PRO A 19 6.91 -17.01 9.15
CA PRO A 19 8.00 -17.43 10.02
C PRO A 19 8.18 -16.49 11.21
N THR A 20 8.64 -17.03 12.36
CA THR A 20 8.87 -16.20 13.56
C THR A 20 10.08 -15.28 13.45
N ASP A 21 11.02 -15.56 12.56
CA ASP A 21 12.37 -15.00 12.53
C ASP A 21 12.89 -14.63 11.13
N ARG A 22 11.95 -14.34 10.21
CA ARG A 22 12.29 -13.90 8.86
C ARG A 22 11.79 -12.49 8.59
N SER A 23 12.40 -11.84 7.60
CA SER A 23 12.03 -10.54 7.07
C SER A 23 11.86 -10.59 5.55
N GLY A 24 11.35 -9.51 4.95
CA GLY A 24 11.24 -9.37 3.50
C GLY A 24 10.14 -10.22 2.88
N SER A 25 9.00 -10.29 3.52
CA SER A 25 7.77 -10.98 3.04
C SER A 25 7.95 -12.46 2.71
N ARG A 26 8.97 -13.14 3.30
CA ARG A 26 9.25 -14.55 3.04
C ARG A 26 8.24 -15.45 3.71
N ALA A 27 7.64 -16.34 2.91
CA ALA A 27 6.65 -17.33 3.35
C ALA A 27 5.50 -16.73 4.18
N ILE A 28 5.10 -15.50 3.86
CA ILE A 28 3.89 -14.90 4.41
C ILE A 28 2.71 -15.40 3.57
N THR A 29 1.72 -15.95 4.22
CA THR A 29 0.53 -16.48 3.55
C THR A 29 -0.75 -16.02 4.25
N LYS A 30 -1.68 -15.44 3.49
CA LYS A 30 -3.04 -15.20 3.97
C LYS A 30 -3.88 -16.45 3.75
N VAL A 31 -4.49 -16.93 4.83
CA VAL A 31 -5.17 -18.24 4.91
C VAL A 31 -6.63 -18.02 5.23
N TYR A 32 -7.51 -18.74 4.54
CA TYR A 32 -8.97 -18.59 4.64
C TYR A 32 -9.65 -19.83 5.23
N THR A 33 -8.99 -20.99 5.29
CA THR A 33 -9.56 -22.24 5.78
C THR A 33 -8.61 -22.98 6.72
N GLN A 34 -9.14 -23.94 7.47
CA GLN A 34 -8.35 -24.76 8.38
C GLN A 34 -7.38 -25.68 7.60
N GLU A 35 -7.76 -26.17 6.42
CA GLU A 35 -6.92 -27.01 5.58
C GLU A 35 -5.71 -26.25 5.05
N GLU A 36 -5.91 -25.00 4.60
CA GLU A 36 -4.82 -24.13 4.16
C GLU A 36 -3.87 -23.77 5.31
N LEU A 37 -4.39 -23.66 6.55
CA LEU A 37 -3.62 -23.28 7.73
C LEU A 37 -2.48 -24.26 8.04
N GLU A 38 -2.73 -25.55 7.97
CA GLU A 38 -1.73 -26.59 8.26
C GLU A 38 -0.58 -26.55 7.24
N GLN A 39 -0.90 -26.35 5.97
CA GLN A 39 0.10 -26.19 4.92
C GLN A 39 0.93 -24.92 5.09
N ALA A 40 0.27 -23.79 5.38
CA ALA A 40 0.93 -22.53 5.59
C ALA A 40 1.86 -22.54 6.82
N ILE A 41 1.47 -23.18 7.92
CA ILE A 41 2.32 -23.39 9.10
C ILE A 41 3.57 -24.19 8.73
N THR A 42 3.41 -25.27 7.97
CA THR A 42 4.54 -26.09 7.53
C THR A 42 5.50 -25.30 6.68
N GLN A 43 5.01 -24.60 5.66
CA GLN A 43 5.82 -23.77 4.77
C GLN A 43 6.55 -22.65 5.51
N ALA A 44 5.86 -21.97 6.43
CA ALA A 44 6.46 -20.89 7.22
C ALA A 44 7.54 -21.43 8.17
N ALA A 45 7.28 -22.56 8.85
CA ALA A 45 8.23 -23.18 9.76
C ALA A 45 9.48 -23.68 9.03
N GLU A 46 9.35 -24.25 7.82
CA GLU A 46 10.50 -24.66 6.99
C GLU A 46 11.41 -23.50 6.61
N GLN A 47 10.86 -22.29 6.48
CA GLN A 47 11.64 -21.08 6.21
C GLN A 47 12.19 -20.40 7.46
N SER A 48 11.72 -20.76 8.65
CA SER A 48 12.19 -20.23 9.92
C SER A 48 13.49 -20.91 10.38
N PHE A 49 14.41 -20.13 10.95
CA PHE A 49 15.63 -20.67 11.59
C PHE A 49 15.30 -21.49 12.85
N GLU A 50 14.22 -21.12 13.54
CA GLU A 50 13.73 -21.82 14.74
C GLU A 50 12.74 -22.95 14.41
N ASN A 51 12.43 -23.18 13.13
CA ASN A 51 11.39 -24.12 12.67
C ASN A 51 10.00 -23.83 13.29
N ARG A 52 9.65 -22.54 13.39
CA ARG A 52 8.39 -22.09 14.00
C ARG A 52 7.69 -21.07 13.10
N ALA A 53 6.37 -21.08 13.18
CA ALA A 53 5.51 -20.09 12.53
C ALA A 53 4.78 -19.25 13.56
N ILE A 54 4.30 -18.08 13.16
CA ILE A 54 3.33 -17.29 13.90
C ILE A 54 2.04 -17.23 13.09
N VAL A 55 0.90 -17.40 13.76
CA VAL A 55 -0.44 -17.26 13.20
C VAL A 55 -1.08 -16.06 13.86
N GLU A 56 -1.51 -15.10 13.06
CA GLU A 56 -2.05 -13.82 13.50
C GLU A 56 -3.38 -13.53 12.82
N GLU A 57 -4.24 -12.75 13.47
CA GLU A 57 -5.41 -12.15 12.84
C GLU A 57 -4.99 -11.36 11.60
N TYR A 58 -5.73 -11.52 10.49
CA TYR A 58 -5.53 -10.65 9.33
C TYR A 58 -6.15 -9.28 9.59
N ILE A 59 -5.33 -8.27 9.64
CA ILE A 59 -5.75 -6.89 9.83
C ILE A 59 -5.94 -6.24 8.46
N GLU A 60 -7.18 -5.86 8.14
CA GLU A 60 -7.47 -5.07 6.94
C GLU A 60 -6.97 -3.64 7.08
N GLY A 61 -6.65 -3.02 5.96
CA GLY A 61 -6.32 -1.59 5.92
C GLY A 61 -5.07 -1.28 5.12
N ALA A 62 -4.84 0.02 4.99
CA ALA A 62 -3.65 0.54 4.36
C ALA A 62 -2.44 0.36 5.28
N GLU A 63 -1.30 0.00 4.70
CA GLU A 63 -0.08 -0.30 5.44
C GLU A 63 0.85 0.91 5.48
N TYR A 64 1.41 1.14 6.66
CA TYR A 64 2.34 2.23 6.94
C TYR A 64 3.50 1.74 7.79
N SER A 65 4.62 2.46 7.73
CA SER A 65 5.68 2.34 8.71
C SER A 65 5.99 3.69 9.36
N VAL A 66 6.55 3.63 10.56
CA VAL A 66 6.93 4.81 11.36
C VAL A 66 8.37 4.66 11.77
N GLU A 67 9.19 5.61 11.33
CA GLU A 67 10.58 5.69 11.71
C GLU A 67 10.71 6.58 12.94
N THR A 68 11.34 6.04 13.99
CA THR A 68 11.52 6.74 15.27
C THR A 68 12.97 6.72 15.72
N ILE A 69 13.38 7.73 16.47
CA ILE A 69 14.60 7.73 17.26
C ILE A 69 14.25 7.89 18.74
N SER A 70 14.78 7.02 19.57
CA SER A 70 14.57 7.04 21.01
C SER A 70 15.88 7.36 21.73
N TYR A 71 15.80 8.20 22.75
CA TYR A 71 16.95 8.49 23.62
C TYR A 71 16.48 8.67 25.07
N LYS A 72 16.98 7.83 25.97
CA LYS A 72 16.63 7.81 27.40
C LYS A 72 15.12 7.68 27.67
N GLY A 73 14.40 7.00 26.78
CA GLY A 73 12.95 6.80 26.88
C GLY A 73 12.11 7.92 26.29
N GLU A 74 12.73 8.96 25.73
CA GLU A 74 12.02 9.96 24.93
C GLU A 74 12.02 9.53 23.45
N HIS A 75 10.83 9.50 22.84
CA HIS A 75 10.64 9.06 21.47
C HIS A 75 10.37 10.24 20.56
N THR A 76 11.00 10.24 19.38
CA THR A 76 10.74 11.23 18.33
C THR A 76 10.36 10.50 17.04
N CYS A 77 9.20 10.82 16.47
CA CYS A 77 8.83 10.37 15.14
C CYS A 77 9.56 11.21 14.09
N LEU A 78 10.35 10.55 13.25
CA LEU A 78 11.06 11.19 12.16
C LEU A 78 10.18 11.26 10.92
N ALA A 79 9.49 10.16 10.60
CA ALA A 79 8.64 10.07 9.43
C ALA A 79 7.57 8.98 9.57
N VAL A 80 6.45 9.17 8.85
CA VAL A 80 5.45 8.15 8.56
C VAL A 80 5.52 7.86 7.07
N THR A 81 5.66 6.59 6.71
CA THR A 81 5.83 6.11 5.34
C THR A 81 4.62 5.30 4.92
N LYS A 82 4.08 5.56 3.74
CA LYS A 82 3.08 4.72 3.10
C LYS A 82 3.78 3.55 2.43
N LYS A 83 3.32 2.33 2.67
CA LYS A 83 3.83 1.12 2.03
C LYS A 83 2.87 0.65 0.93
N PHE A 84 3.42 0.21 -0.19
CA PHE A 84 2.70 -0.39 -1.31
C PHE A 84 3.19 -1.84 -1.48
N THR A 85 2.25 -2.75 -1.67
CA THR A 85 2.55 -4.18 -1.82
C THR A 85 1.77 -4.77 -2.98
N THR A 86 2.19 -5.95 -3.46
CA THR A 86 1.44 -6.75 -4.43
C THR A 86 0.07 -7.18 -3.92
N GLY A 87 -0.16 -7.10 -2.59
CA GLY A 87 -1.32 -7.69 -1.96
C GLY A 87 -1.20 -9.21 -1.82
N SER A 88 -2.35 -9.88 -1.56
CA SER A 88 -2.42 -11.34 -1.45
C SER A 88 -1.95 -12.00 -2.76
N PRO A 89 -1.24 -13.15 -2.71
CA PRO A 89 -0.96 -13.94 -1.49
C PRO A 89 0.33 -13.55 -0.74
N HIS A 90 1.30 -12.84 -1.39
CA HIS A 90 2.66 -12.75 -0.88
C HIS A 90 3.03 -11.41 -0.24
N TYR A 91 2.24 -10.36 -0.47
CA TYR A 91 2.44 -9.02 0.11
C TYR A 91 3.87 -8.45 -0.09
N ILE A 92 4.47 -8.71 -1.27
CA ILE A 92 5.80 -8.20 -1.61
C ILE A 92 5.73 -6.69 -1.81
N GLU A 93 6.63 -5.93 -1.21
CA GLU A 93 6.67 -4.49 -1.32
C GLU A 93 7.01 -4.05 -2.75
N THR A 94 6.17 -3.19 -3.31
CA THR A 94 6.34 -2.59 -4.65
C THR A 94 6.87 -1.17 -4.60
N GLY A 95 6.77 -0.52 -3.43
CA GLY A 95 7.28 0.83 -3.21
C GLY A 95 6.91 1.40 -1.86
N HIS A 96 7.52 2.55 -1.54
CA HIS A 96 7.26 3.31 -0.34
C HIS A 96 7.23 4.80 -0.66
N LEU A 97 6.38 5.56 0.01
CA LEU A 97 6.20 7.00 -0.17
C LEU A 97 6.25 7.71 1.17
N GLN A 98 7.06 8.75 1.27
CA GLN A 98 7.29 9.53 2.47
C GLN A 98 7.32 11.03 2.18
N PRO A 99 6.55 11.87 2.95
CA PRO A 99 5.67 11.48 4.04
C PRO A 99 4.40 10.80 3.54
N ALA A 100 3.81 9.95 4.37
CA ALA A 100 2.48 9.41 4.09
C ALA A 100 1.42 10.51 4.14
N LEU A 101 0.47 10.48 3.19
CA LEU A 101 -0.68 11.36 3.21
C LEU A 101 -1.68 10.91 4.28
N VAL A 102 -1.57 11.49 5.45
CA VAL A 102 -2.52 11.29 6.56
C VAL A 102 -2.89 12.66 7.14
N SER A 103 -4.08 12.78 7.73
CA SER A 103 -4.48 14.01 8.41
C SER A 103 -3.59 14.25 9.66
N GLU A 104 -3.49 15.50 10.10
CA GLU A 104 -2.75 15.84 11.33
C GLU A 104 -3.29 15.08 12.55
N GLU A 105 -4.61 14.89 12.64
CA GLU A 105 -5.24 14.10 13.69
C GLU A 105 -4.77 12.64 13.64
N MET A 106 -4.75 12.04 12.44
CA MET A 106 -4.30 10.67 12.25
C MET A 106 -2.80 10.53 12.54
N TYR A 107 -1.99 11.50 12.12
CA TYR A 107 -0.57 11.55 12.43
C TYR A 107 -0.32 11.53 13.94
N GLY A 108 -1.07 12.34 14.71
CA GLY A 108 -0.99 12.33 16.18
C GLY A 108 -1.38 10.98 16.79
N LYS A 109 -2.46 10.35 16.29
CA LYS A 109 -2.88 9.01 16.74
C LYS A 109 -1.83 7.94 16.43
N ILE A 110 -1.17 8.01 15.28
CA ILE A 110 -0.08 7.11 14.89
C ILE A 110 1.08 7.27 15.88
N GLN A 111 1.52 8.51 16.13
CA GLN A 111 2.61 8.78 17.07
C GLN A 111 2.30 8.23 18.47
N ASP A 112 1.14 8.55 19.03
CA ASP A 112 0.72 8.09 20.35
C ASP A 112 0.71 6.56 20.43
N THR A 113 0.15 5.90 19.41
CA THR A 113 0.08 4.43 19.35
C THR A 113 1.48 3.81 19.34
N VAL A 114 2.37 4.35 18.50
CA VAL A 114 3.75 3.83 18.36
C VAL A 114 4.54 4.10 19.63
N PHE A 115 4.48 5.31 20.20
CA PHE A 115 5.25 5.65 21.39
C PHE A 115 4.84 4.80 22.60
N ARG A 116 3.54 4.60 22.81
CA ARG A 116 3.03 3.70 23.85
C ARG A 116 3.49 2.25 23.66
N ALA A 117 3.61 1.81 22.41
CA ALA A 117 4.11 0.47 22.13
C ALA A 117 5.63 0.35 22.37
N LEU A 118 6.42 1.39 22.03
CA LEU A 118 7.84 1.45 22.35
C LEU A 118 8.07 1.46 23.86
N ASP A 119 7.27 2.22 24.61
CA ASP A 119 7.30 2.22 26.07
C ASP A 119 6.98 0.85 26.67
N ALA A 120 5.94 0.18 26.15
CA ALA A 120 5.52 -1.14 26.61
C ALA A 120 6.58 -2.22 26.34
N LEU A 121 7.39 -2.04 25.30
CA LEU A 121 8.53 -2.90 24.96
C LEU A 121 9.83 -2.46 25.65
N GLU A 122 9.80 -1.43 26.50
CA GLU A 122 10.95 -0.85 27.18
C GLU A 122 12.08 -0.41 26.24
N ILE A 123 11.75 -0.01 25.00
CA ILE A 123 12.69 0.51 24.02
C ILE A 123 13.06 1.94 24.42
N ARG A 124 14.27 2.13 24.94
CA ARG A 124 14.70 3.42 25.49
C ARG A 124 15.71 4.17 24.63
N ASN A 125 16.46 3.46 23.80
CA ASN A 125 17.51 4.08 23.00
C ASN A 125 17.61 3.40 21.63
N GLY A 126 17.90 4.19 20.61
CA GLY A 126 18.17 3.71 19.25
C GLY A 126 17.05 3.98 18.25
N ALA A 127 17.27 3.52 17.04
CA ALA A 127 16.30 3.60 15.96
C ALA A 127 15.15 2.61 16.16
N GLY A 128 13.95 2.99 15.75
CA GLY A 128 12.78 2.13 15.72
C GLY A 128 12.09 2.20 14.37
N HIS A 129 11.61 1.05 13.91
CA HIS A 129 10.77 0.87 12.73
C HIS A 129 9.52 0.13 13.15
N SER A 130 8.38 0.79 13.07
CA SER A 130 7.10 0.23 13.47
C SER A 130 6.18 0.10 12.27
N GLU A 131 5.74 -1.10 11.96
CA GLU A 131 4.76 -1.36 10.89
C GLU A 131 3.34 -1.42 11.47
N LEU A 132 2.41 -0.79 10.78
CA LEU A 132 1.02 -0.70 11.22
C LEU A 132 0.05 -0.69 10.04
N ARG A 133 -1.19 -1.07 10.32
CA ARG A 133 -2.29 -0.91 9.37
C ARG A 133 -3.37 0.00 9.95
N ILE A 134 -3.95 0.79 9.05
CA ILE A 134 -5.07 1.69 9.37
C ILE A 134 -6.26 1.23 8.54
N ASP A 135 -7.31 0.81 9.21
CA ASP A 135 -8.55 0.38 8.57
C ASP A 135 -9.40 1.57 8.10
N LYS A 136 -10.49 1.28 7.38
CA LYS A 136 -11.42 2.30 6.87
C LYS A 136 -12.13 3.11 7.96
N ALA A 137 -12.19 2.59 9.20
CA ALA A 137 -12.75 3.28 10.35
C ALA A 137 -11.71 4.15 11.08
N GLY A 138 -10.44 4.11 10.64
CA GLY A 138 -9.34 4.84 11.26
C GLY A 138 -8.73 4.14 12.48
N ASN A 139 -9.02 2.86 12.69
CA ASN A 139 -8.38 2.08 13.75
C ASN A 139 -6.96 1.72 13.34
N ILE A 140 -6.01 1.92 14.25
CA ILE A 140 -4.61 1.61 14.08
C ILE A 140 -4.30 0.27 14.74
N ARG A 141 -3.66 -0.63 14.00
CA ARG A 141 -3.15 -1.92 14.50
C ARG A 141 -1.67 -2.04 14.16
N ILE A 142 -0.85 -2.30 15.16
CA ILE A 142 0.58 -2.58 14.97
C ILE A 142 0.73 -4.00 14.43
N ILE A 143 1.57 -4.13 13.41
CA ILE A 143 1.91 -5.40 12.77
C ILE A 143 3.24 -5.91 13.31
N GLU A 144 4.25 -5.03 13.37
CA GLU A 144 5.60 -5.39 13.81
C GLU A 144 6.34 -4.16 14.34
N ILE A 145 7.21 -4.36 15.32
CA ILE A 145 8.15 -3.34 15.81
C ILE A 145 9.55 -3.91 15.80
N GLY A 146 10.42 -3.27 15.03
CA GLY A 146 11.86 -3.56 15.00
C GLY A 146 12.66 -2.47 15.69
N SER A 147 13.53 -2.82 16.65
CA SER A 147 14.49 -1.90 17.27
C SER A 147 15.68 -1.63 16.35
N ARG A 148 15.38 -1.17 15.13
CA ARG A 148 16.33 -0.86 14.06
C ARG A 148 15.69 0.12 13.09
N MET A 149 16.48 0.68 12.18
CA MET A 149 15.95 1.46 11.05
C MET A 149 15.16 0.57 10.09
N GLY A 150 14.18 1.15 9.41
CA GLY A 150 13.49 0.52 8.30
C GLY A 150 14.45 0.03 7.22
N GLY A 151 14.13 -1.15 6.65
CA GLY A 151 14.78 -1.67 5.45
C GLY A 151 14.40 -0.89 4.21
N ASP A 152 14.65 -1.48 3.03
CA ASP A 152 14.20 -0.96 1.75
C ASP A 152 14.55 0.54 1.53
N CYS A 153 15.71 0.95 2.02
CA CYS A 153 16.19 2.34 1.98
C CYS A 153 15.29 3.36 2.72
N ILE A 154 14.29 2.92 3.51
CA ILE A 154 13.41 3.85 4.23
C ILE A 154 14.23 4.70 5.21
N GLY A 155 14.99 4.06 6.10
CA GLY A 155 15.77 4.77 7.12
C GLY A 155 17.00 5.47 6.54
N SER A 156 17.70 4.84 5.61
CA SER A 156 18.98 5.34 5.09
C SER A 156 18.85 6.43 4.03
N ASP A 157 17.80 6.37 3.20
CA ASP A 157 17.63 7.25 2.04
C ASP A 157 16.35 8.09 2.12
N LEU A 158 15.16 7.48 2.36
CA LEU A 158 13.92 8.24 2.31
C LEU A 158 13.79 9.26 3.45
N VAL A 159 14.15 8.89 4.68
CA VAL A 159 14.12 9.82 5.82
C VAL A 159 15.00 11.06 5.56
N PRO A 160 16.30 10.94 5.23
CA PRO A 160 17.11 12.13 4.97
C PRO A 160 16.64 12.91 3.73
N LEU A 161 16.14 12.27 2.70
CA LEU A 161 15.64 12.95 1.51
C LEU A 161 14.38 13.77 1.78
N SER A 162 13.42 13.24 2.55
CA SER A 162 12.15 13.93 2.80
C SER A 162 12.23 14.92 3.97
N THR A 163 12.95 14.58 5.05
CA THR A 163 12.96 15.35 6.30
C THR A 163 14.23 16.17 6.52
N GLY A 164 15.33 15.84 5.84
CA GLY A 164 16.65 16.41 6.07
C GLY A 164 17.37 15.86 7.31
N GLN A 165 16.78 14.91 8.04
CA GLN A 165 17.40 14.32 9.23
C GLN A 165 18.35 13.19 8.84
N ASP A 166 19.58 13.21 9.34
CA ASP A 166 20.53 12.11 9.17
C ASP A 166 20.23 11.00 10.19
N PHE A 167 19.29 10.14 9.83
CA PHE A 167 18.81 9.08 10.72
C PHE A 167 19.92 8.05 11.05
N VAL A 168 20.84 7.83 10.12
CA VAL A 168 21.99 6.93 10.35
C VAL A 168 22.91 7.51 11.42
N ALA A 169 23.27 8.80 11.30
CA ALA A 169 24.09 9.48 12.31
C ALA A 169 23.38 9.51 13.68
N MET A 170 22.07 9.80 13.71
CA MET A 170 21.29 9.74 14.96
C MET A 170 21.32 8.37 15.62
N ALA A 171 21.20 7.29 14.86
CA ALA A 171 21.26 5.94 15.38
C ALA A 171 22.67 5.62 15.95
N VAL A 172 23.74 6.04 15.27
CA VAL A 172 25.12 5.87 15.73
C VAL A 172 25.38 6.68 17.01
N ASP A 173 24.96 7.95 17.05
CA ASP A 173 25.10 8.79 18.25
C ASP A 173 24.40 8.17 19.46
N THR A 174 23.17 7.72 19.26
CA THR A 174 22.38 7.09 20.31
C THR A 174 23.03 5.80 20.81
N ALA A 175 23.56 4.97 19.90
CA ALA A 175 24.31 3.75 20.25
C ALA A 175 25.61 4.07 21.01
N ALA A 176 26.23 5.22 20.73
CA ALA A 176 27.39 5.72 21.44
C ALA A 176 27.04 6.42 22.78
N GLY A 177 25.78 6.40 23.20
CA GLY A 177 25.29 7.04 24.43
C GLY A 177 25.16 8.56 24.34
N LYS A 178 25.22 9.12 23.14
CA LYS A 178 25.05 10.55 22.87
C LYS A 178 23.62 10.87 22.47
N PRO A 179 23.10 12.09 22.74
CA PRO A 179 21.81 12.51 22.25
C PRO A 179 21.84 12.62 20.71
N PRO A 180 20.73 12.25 20.02
CA PRO A 180 20.63 12.44 18.58
C PRO A 180 20.63 13.93 18.25
N VAL A 181 21.31 14.30 17.15
CA VAL A 181 21.39 15.68 16.67
C VAL A 181 20.33 15.91 15.61
N PHE A 182 19.41 16.84 15.87
CA PHE A 182 18.36 17.24 14.93
C PHE A 182 18.81 18.43 14.08
N THR A 183 18.58 18.34 12.79
CA THR A 183 18.83 19.42 11.83
C THR A 183 17.54 20.17 11.52
N GLU A 184 17.63 21.28 10.78
CA GLU A 184 16.45 21.96 10.27
C GLU A 184 15.61 21.01 9.39
N LYS A 185 14.31 20.93 9.67
CA LYS A 185 13.42 20.03 8.93
C LYS A 185 13.20 20.55 7.50
N LYS A 186 13.53 19.72 6.53
CA LYS A 186 13.10 19.89 5.14
C LYS A 186 11.67 19.35 4.99
N LYS A 187 10.91 19.95 4.08
CA LYS A 187 9.58 19.49 3.70
C LYS A 187 9.62 19.06 2.23
N LYS A 188 10.20 17.90 2.00
CA LYS A 188 10.29 17.28 0.67
C LYS A 188 9.52 15.98 0.67
N VAL A 189 9.32 15.43 -0.52
CA VAL A 189 8.72 14.11 -0.71
C VAL A 189 9.76 13.19 -1.28
N SER A 190 9.86 11.98 -0.76
CA SER A 190 10.74 10.94 -1.27
C SER A 190 9.97 9.64 -1.46
N ALA A 191 10.32 8.89 -2.48
CA ALA A 191 9.72 7.60 -2.74
C ALA A 191 10.75 6.62 -3.28
N ILE A 192 10.57 5.34 -2.96
CA ILE A 192 11.27 4.24 -3.60
C ILE A 192 10.25 3.42 -4.38
N ARG A 193 10.61 3.03 -5.59
CA ARG A 193 9.85 2.08 -6.40
C ARG A 193 10.75 0.91 -6.77
N PHE A 194 10.25 -0.29 -6.52
CA PHE A 194 10.94 -1.51 -6.88
C PHE A 194 10.59 -1.90 -8.31
N LEU A 195 11.58 -2.42 -9.02
CA LEU A 195 11.40 -2.93 -10.36
C LEU A 195 10.77 -4.32 -10.26
N MET A 196 9.50 -4.42 -10.65
CA MET A 196 8.76 -5.68 -10.61
C MET A 196 8.74 -6.36 -11.99
N ASP A 197 8.89 -5.57 -13.04
CA ASP A 197 8.85 -6.04 -14.43
C ASP A 197 9.42 -5.02 -15.43
N SER A 198 9.31 -5.35 -16.73
CA SER A 198 9.85 -4.53 -17.82
C SER A 198 9.20 -3.14 -17.96
N ASN A 199 7.98 -2.93 -17.42
CA ASN A 199 7.35 -1.62 -17.48
C ASN A 199 7.90 -0.68 -16.41
N ASP A 200 8.21 -1.20 -15.22
CA ASP A 200 8.93 -0.41 -14.21
C ASP A 200 10.29 0.04 -14.75
N LEU A 201 10.97 -0.83 -15.52
CA LEU A 201 12.24 -0.47 -16.14
C LEU A 201 12.07 0.60 -17.22
N LYS A 202 11.04 0.51 -18.06
CA LYS A 202 10.72 1.55 -19.06
C LYS A 202 10.39 2.87 -18.39
N HIS A 203 9.56 2.82 -17.34
CA HIS A 203 9.22 4.00 -16.56
C HIS A 203 10.47 4.67 -15.96
N LEU A 204 11.37 3.90 -15.37
CA LEU A 204 12.66 4.42 -14.90
C LEU A 204 13.46 5.10 -16.03
N GLN A 205 13.52 4.49 -17.21
CA GLN A 205 14.24 5.07 -18.36
C GLN A 205 13.62 6.39 -18.82
N GLU A 206 12.30 6.50 -18.83
CA GLU A 206 11.57 7.74 -19.11
C GLU A 206 11.88 8.81 -18.07
N LEU A 207 11.81 8.47 -16.78
CA LEU A 207 12.14 9.38 -15.69
C LEU A 207 13.58 9.88 -15.75
N GLN A 208 14.54 9.01 -16.04
CA GLN A 208 15.93 9.40 -16.20
C GLN A 208 16.17 10.36 -17.38
N LYS A 209 15.35 10.26 -18.42
CA LYS A 209 15.42 11.13 -19.60
C LYS A 209 14.72 12.47 -19.37
N GLU A 210 13.51 12.46 -18.77
CA GLU A 210 12.63 13.62 -18.67
C GLU A 210 12.82 14.39 -17.35
N HIS A 211 13.12 13.67 -16.26
CA HIS A 211 13.23 14.20 -14.89
C HIS A 211 14.51 13.71 -14.17
N PRO A 212 15.71 13.83 -14.79
CA PRO A 212 16.94 13.27 -14.21
C PRO A 212 17.30 13.85 -12.85
N ASP A 213 16.89 15.10 -12.57
CA ASP A 213 17.10 15.78 -11.28
C ASP A 213 16.23 15.22 -10.15
N LYS A 214 15.14 14.52 -10.47
CA LYS A 214 14.24 13.87 -9.50
C LYS A 214 14.69 12.47 -9.12
N VAL A 215 15.40 11.77 -9.98
CA VAL A 215 15.94 10.43 -9.73
C VAL A 215 17.21 10.55 -8.88
N LYS A 216 17.14 10.10 -7.62
CA LYS A 216 18.26 10.25 -6.66
C LYS A 216 19.16 9.04 -6.58
N LYS A 217 18.61 7.86 -6.81
CA LYS A 217 19.34 6.60 -6.75
C LYS A 217 18.71 5.58 -7.67
N VAL A 218 19.52 4.78 -8.32
CA VAL A 218 19.10 3.62 -9.10
C VAL A 218 20.00 2.46 -8.74
N VAL A 219 19.41 1.31 -8.49
CA VAL A 219 20.12 0.05 -8.24
C VAL A 219 19.50 -1.02 -9.13
N LEU A 220 20.35 -1.69 -9.90
CA LEU A 220 19.98 -2.82 -10.77
C LEU A 220 20.88 -4.00 -10.35
N GLU A 221 20.27 -5.03 -9.78
CA GLU A 221 20.98 -6.20 -9.25
C GLU A 221 20.74 -7.46 -10.10
N GLY A 222 19.78 -7.40 -11.03
CA GLY A 222 19.41 -8.54 -11.87
C GLY A 222 18.77 -8.12 -13.19
N ASP A 223 18.45 -9.12 -14.00
CA ASP A 223 17.68 -8.96 -15.22
C ASP A 223 16.18 -8.84 -14.88
N VAL A 224 15.62 -7.67 -15.12
CA VAL A 224 14.22 -7.36 -14.78
C VAL A 224 13.25 -8.21 -15.60
N GLU A 225 13.60 -8.57 -16.84
CA GLU A 225 12.73 -9.35 -17.73
C GLU A 225 12.68 -10.84 -17.37
N GLN A 226 13.71 -11.35 -16.69
CA GLN A 226 13.82 -12.76 -16.30
C GLN A 226 13.62 -13.00 -14.80
N ALA A 227 13.39 -11.94 -14.03
CA ALA A 227 13.28 -12.04 -12.58
C ALA A 227 12.03 -12.80 -12.15
N GLN A 228 12.22 -13.81 -11.31
CA GLN A 228 11.12 -14.48 -10.59
C GLN A 228 11.05 -13.90 -9.18
N ILE A 229 10.09 -13.02 -8.95
CA ILE A 229 9.96 -12.32 -7.69
C ILE A 229 9.05 -13.12 -6.76
N THR A 230 9.66 -13.72 -5.74
CA THR A 230 8.99 -14.56 -4.73
C THR A 230 8.95 -13.93 -3.35
N ASP A 231 9.84 -12.97 -3.09
CA ASP A 231 9.96 -12.22 -1.85
C ASP A 231 10.62 -10.86 -2.12
N SER A 232 10.76 -10.02 -1.11
CA SER A 232 11.37 -8.70 -1.24
C SER A 232 12.86 -8.73 -1.58
N GLY A 233 13.56 -9.83 -1.29
CA GLY A 233 14.97 -10.01 -1.61
C GLY A 233 15.25 -10.46 -3.05
N SER A 234 14.24 -10.95 -3.76
CA SER A 234 14.36 -11.40 -5.15
C SER A 234 14.00 -10.33 -6.19
N ARG A 235 13.68 -9.12 -5.75
CA ARG A 235 13.45 -7.96 -6.64
C ARG A 235 14.73 -7.58 -7.36
N PRO A 236 14.72 -7.39 -8.70
CA PRO A 236 15.92 -7.16 -9.50
C PRO A 236 16.51 -5.75 -9.40
N GLY A 237 15.85 -4.85 -8.66
CA GLY A 237 16.35 -3.50 -8.47
C GLY A 237 15.29 -2.51 -7.99
N PHE A 238 15.69 -1.25 -7.88
CA PHE A 238 14.82 -0.16 -7.47
C PHE A 238 15.35 1.20 -7.93
N PHE A 239 14.50 2.22 -7.82
CA PHE A 239 14.92 3.60 -7.93
C PHE A 239 14.28 4.46 -6.84
N ILE A 240 14.95 5.57 -6.52
CA ILE A 240 14.49 6.53 -5.51
C ILE A 240 14.26 7.88 -6.16
N LEU A 241 13.11 8.46 -5.88
CA LEU A 241 12.70 9.78 -6.32
C LEU A 241 12.69 10.78 -5.14
N GLN A 242 12.89 12.05 -5.47
CA GLN A 242 12.66 13.17 -4.56
C GLN A 242 12.02 14.33 -5.32
N THR A 243 10.95 14.87 -4.75
CA THR A 243 10.25 16.06 -5.28
C THR A 243 10.06 17.11 -4.19
N ASP A 244 9.64 18.30 -4.61
CA ASP A 244 9.32 19.38 -3.68
C ASP A 244 7.90 19.29 -3.15
N THR A 245 6.96 18.71 -3.90
CA THR A 245 5.56 18.58 -3.55
C THR A 245 5.07 17.14 -3.73
N MET A 246 3.94 16.84 -3.09
CA MET A 246 3.28 15.53 -3.22
C MET A 246 2.63 15.37 -4.60
N GLU A 247 2.06 16.45 -5.14
CA GLU A 247 1.43 16.43 -6.46
C GLU A 247 2.46 16.03 -7.54
N GLU A 248 3.66 16.63 -7.49
CA GLU A 248 4.75 16.25 -8.40
C GLU A 248 5.18 14.79 -8.19
N MET A 249 5.24 14.32 -6.94
CA MET A 249 5.56 12.93 -6.67
C MET A 249 4.49 11.98 -7.19
N GLU A 250 3.22 12.30 -7.02
CA GLU A 250 2.12 11.48 -7.53
C GLU A 250 2.20 11.33 -9.05
N GLU A 251 2.50 12.40 -9.78
CA GLU A 251 2.69 12.35 -11.22
C GLU A 251 3.85 11.42 -11.63
N LEU A 252 4.97 11.45 -10.90
CA LEU A 252 6.17 10.69 -11.26
C LEU A 252 6.15 9.26 -10.71
N PHE A 253 5.58 9.05 -9.54
CA PHE A 253 5.58 7.74 -8.88
C PHE A 253 4.52 6.81 -9.44
N TYR A 254 3.35 7.37 -9.78
CA TYR A 254 2.19 6.61 -10.23
C TYR A 254 2.09 6.46 -11.75
N HIS A 255 2.95 7.10 -12.52
CA HIS A 255 3.00 6.90 -13.97
C HIS A 255 3.62 5.56 -14.32
N GLY A 256 2.76 4.59 -14.51
CA GLY A 256 3.06 3.29 -15.03
C GLY A 256 1.78 2.50 -15.29
N PRO A 257 1.76 1.57 -16.22
CA PRO A 257 0.56 0.81 -16.60
C PRO A 257 -0.03 -0.06 -15.48
N TRP A 258 0.56 -0.03 -14.29
CA TRP A 258 0.27 -0.94 -13.18
C TRP A 258 -0.70 -0.41 -12.15
N GLU A 259 -0.95 0.87 -12.14
CA GLU A 259 -1.98 1.37 -11.25
C GLU A 259 -3.33 1.21 -11.92
N ASN A 260 -4.15 0.40 -11.30
CA ASN A 260 -5.53 0.26 -11.73
C ASN A 260 -6.14 1.68 -11.78
N PRO A 261 -6.38 2.25 -12.98
CA PRO A 261 -6.92 3.59 -13.11
C PRO A 261 -8.30 3.73 -12.47
N LEU A 262 -8.89 2.59 -12.04
CA LEU A 262 -10.16 2.52 -11.33
C LEU A 262 -10.00 2.43 -9.81
N ARG A 263 -8.77 2.46 -9.26
CA ARG A 263 -8.53 2.29 -7.83
C ARG A 263 -9.24 3.35 -7.00
N GLU A 264 -9.30 4.56 -7.52
CA GLU A 264 -9.97 5.69 -6.90
C GLU A 264 -10.98 6.31 -7.85
N LEU A 265 -12.06 5.58 -8.12
CA LEU A 265 -13.15 6.17 -8.87
C LEU A 265 -13.74 7.35 -8.08
N PRO A 266 -13.90 8.51 -8.69
CA PRO A 266 -14.42 9.68 -8.00
C PRO A 266 -15.82 9.40 -7.47
N VAL A 267 -16.14 10.02 -6.34
CA VAL A 267 -17.49 10.01 -5.80
C VAL A 267 -18.38 10.81 -6.75
N THR A 268 -19.28 10.13 -7.42
CA THR A 268 -20.20 10.79 -8.35
C THR A 268 -21.32 11.53 -7.60
N PRO A 269 -21.67 12.75 -8.01
CA PRO A 269 -22.68 13.54 -7.32
C PRO A 269 -24.07 12.90 -7.43
N ILE A 270 -24.87 13.10 -6.39
CA ILE A 270 -26.29 12.75 -6.38
C ILE A 270 -27.07 14.00 -6.76
N GLN A 271 -27.74 13.98 -7.91
CA GLN A 271 -28.55 15.08 -8.42
C GLN A 271 -30.00 14.82 -8.13
N LYS A 272 -30.69 15.80 -7.51
CA LYS A 272 -32.14 15.78 -7.36
C LYS A 272 -32.79 16.04 -8.71
N LEU A 273 -33.63 15.14 -9.17
CA LEU A 273 -34.35 15.29 -10.41
C LEU A 273 -35.58 16.20 -10.19
N ARG A 274 -35.75 17.16 -11.08
CA ARG A 274 -36.98 17.97 -11.20
C ARG A 274 -37.65 17.56 -12.48
N PHE A 275 -38.80 16.98 -12.37
CA PHE A 275 -39.65 16.71 -13.54
C PHE A 275 -40.47 17.98 -13.84
N THR A 276 -40.14 18.68 -14.91
CA THR A 276 -40.98 19.70 -15.47
C THR A 276 -42.03 19.00 -16.34
N GLY A 277 -43.21 18.76 -15.80
CA GLY A 277 -44.32 18.24 -16.59
C GLY A 277 -44.73 19.26 -17.66
N ASN A 278 -44.58 18.91 -18.93
CA ASN A 278 -45.27 19.63 -19.98
C ASN A 278 -46.77 19.32 -19.86
N GLY A 279 -47.47 20.31 -19.33
CA GLY A 279 -48.87 20.57 -19.32
C GLY A 279 -49.85 19.52 -19.87
N ARG A 280 -50.58 18.92 -18.99
CA ARG A 280 -52.04 18.90 -19.03
C ARG A 280 -52.48 18.90 -17.57
N ASP A 281 -52.87 20.09 -17.13
CA ASP A 281 -53.59 20.27 -15.89
C ASP A 281 -54.88 19.49 -15.96
N ASN A 282 -55.02 18.43 -15.19
CA ASN A 282 -56.29 18.03 -14.62
C ASN A 282 -56.02 17.75 -13.14
N ALA A 283 -56.63 18.63 -12.37
CA ALA A 283 -56.59 18.70 -10.93
C ALA A 283 -57.02 17.41 -10.24
N GLU A 284 -56.62 17.31 -8.98
CA GLU A 284 -57.06 16.38 -7.95
C GLU A 284 -56.26 15.06 -7.82
N THR A 285 -54.95 15.16 -7.65
CA THR A 285 -54.25 14.21 -6.81
C THR A 285 -53.23 14.96 -5.96
N ALA A 286 -53.30 14.76 -4.65
CA ALA A 286 -52.41 15.34 -3.68
C ALA A 286 -50.94 15.15 -4.10
N PRO A 287 -50.03 16.13 -3.86
CA PRO A 287 -48.66 16.01 -4.28
C PRO A 287 -48.01 14.85 -3.49
N VAL A 288 -47.77 13.76 -4.19
CA VAL A 288 -46.89 12.73 -3.68
C VAL A 288 -45.50 13.38 -3.65
N HIS A 289 -45.03 13.74 -2.47
CA HIS A 289 -43.69 14.29 -2.26
C HIS A 289 -42.62 13.21 -2.45
N ASN A 290 -42.59 12.59 -3.61
CA ASN A 290 -41.53 11.67 -3.96
C ASN A 290 -40.37 12.48 -4.54
N HIS A 291 -39.28 12.54 -3.77
CA HIS A 291 -38.05 13.11 -4.26
C HIS A 291 -37.26 12.02 -4.99
N PHE A 292 -37.03 12.22 -6.27
CA PHE A 292 -36.20 11.36 -7.08
C PHE A 292 -34.78 11.92 -7.13
N TYR A 293 -33.82 11.05 -6.95
CA TYR A 293 -32.41 11.38 -7.03
C TYR A 293 -31.73 10.48 -8.05
N MET A 294 -30.85 11.04 -8.85
CA MET A 294 -29.96 10.28 -9.76
C MET A 294 -28.54 10.39 -9.32
N LYS A 295 -27.88 9.24 -9.13
CA LYS A 295 -26.44 9.18 -8.97
C LYS A 295 -25.80 9.26 -10.35
N ARG A 296 -24.96 10.27 -10.57
CA ARG A 296 -24.40 10.63 -11.88
C ARG A 296 -23.19 9.76 -12.24
N GLU A 297 -23.39 8.44 -12.32
CA GLU A 297 -22.32 7.49 -12.72
C GLU A 297 -21.88 7.68 -14.20
N ASP A 298 -22.64 8.43 -14.98
CA ASP A 298 -22.28 8.87 -16.32
C ASP A 298 -21.09 9.86 -16.34
N LEU A 299 -20.77 10.45 -15.19
CA LEU A 299 -19.60 11.33 -15.01
C LEU A 299 -18.33 10.57 -14.65
N LEU A 300 -18.38 9.25 -14.48
CA LEU A 300 -17.17 8.46 -14.30
C LEU A 300 -16.30 8.51 -15.56
N PRO A 301 -14.98 8.67 -15.42
CA PRO A 301 -14.06 8.51 -16.54
C PRO A 301 -14.19 7.11 -17.13
N TYR A 302 -13.61 6.87 -18.27
CA TYR A 302 -13.56 5.61 -19.02
C TYR A 302 -14.83 5.28 -19.83
N SER A 303 -14.63 5.21 -21.13
CA SER A 303 -15.59 4.67 -22.09
C SER A 303 -17.02 5.19 -21.92
N PHE A 304 -17.17 6.51 -21.76
CA PHE A 304 -18.45 7.23 -21.54
C PHE A 304 -19.15 6.96 -20.20
N GLY A 305 -18.39 6.50 -19.19
CA GLY A 305 -18.91 6.34 -17.83
C GLY A 305 -19.95 5.25 -17.64
N GLY A 306 -20.77 5.42 -16.61
CA GLY A 306 -21.85 4.53 -16.24
C GLY A 306 -21.47 3.53 -15.14
N ASN A 307 -22.49 2.93 -14.51
CA ASN A 307 -22.32 2.03 -13.36
C ASN A 307 -21.45 0.80 -13.65
N LYS A 308 -21.27 0.44 -14.93
CA LYS A 308 -20.45 -0.71 -15.33
C LYS A 308 -18.96 -0.48 -15.13
N VAL A 309 -18.53 0.77 -15.01
CA VAL A 309 -17.12 1.09 -14.64
C VAL A 309 -16.79 0.52 -13.25
N ARG A 310 -17.70 0.60 -12.29
CA ARG A 310 -17.51 0.03 -10.95
C ARG A 310 -17.48 -1.51 -10.95
N PHE A 311 -18.24 -2.14 -11.84
CA PHE A 311 -18.12 -3.59 -12.03
C PHE A 311 -16.78 -3.97 -12.66
N ALA A 312 -16.35 -3.21 -13.66
CA ALA A 312 -15.07 -3.44 -14.32
C ALA A 312 -13.89 -3.32 -13.34
N GLN A 313 -13.95 -2.36 -12.41
CA GLN A 313 -12.99 -2.25 -11.31
C GLN A 313 -12.82 -3.57 -10.57
N LYS A 314 -13.96 -4.18 -10.19
CA LYS A 314 -13.93 -5.45 -9.44
C LYS A 314 -13.34 -6.60 -10.26
N PHE A 315 -13.68 -6.70 -11.53
CA PHE A 315 -13.11 -7.73 -12.41
C PHE A 315 -11.58 -7.58 -12.56
N ILE A 316 -11.08 -6.34 -12.73
CA ILE A 316 -9.63 -6.10 -12.80
C ILE A 316 -8.94 -6.42 -11.45
N GLU A 317 -9.56 -6.08 -10.32
CA GLU A 317 -9.05 -6.48 -9.00
C GLU A 317 -8.99 -8.00 -8.84
N ASP A 318 -10.04 -8.70 -9.28
CA ASP A 318 -10.10 -10.17 -9.22
C ASP A 318 -9.04 -10.81 -10.14
N MET A 319 -8.86 -10.31 -11.36
CA MET A 319 -7.80 -10.76 -12.26
C MET A 319 -6.40 -10.63 -11.63
N LYS A 320 -6.11 -9.46 -11.06
CA LYS A 320 -4.83 -9.23 -10.39
C LYS A 320 -4.63 -10.18 -9.21
N ARG A 321 -5.66 -10.41 -8.42
CA ARG A 321 -5.61 -11.35 -7.30
C ARG A 321 -5.35 -12.79 -7.74
N GLU A 322 -5.97 -13.21 -8.85
CA GLU A 322 -5.84 -14.57 -9.39
C GLU A 322 -4.63 -14.72 -10.35
N HIS A 323 -3.80 -13.66 -10.46
CA HIS A 323 -2.62 -13.63 -11.36
C HIS A 323 -2.96 -13.96 -12.83
N CYS A 324 -4.12 -13.53 -13.30
CA CYS A 324 -4.52 -13.69 -14.69
C CYS A 324 -3.95 -12.53 -15.52
N ASP A 325 -3.34 -12.85 -16.65
CA ASP A 325 -2.75 -11.91 -17.62
C ASP A 325 -3.70 -11.59 -18.79
N SER A 326 -4.82 -12.29 -18.87
CA SER A 326 -5.79 -12.16 -19.95
C SER A 326 -7.22 -12.37 -19.46
N MET A 327 -8.17 -11.72 -20.13
CA MET A 327 -9.59 -11.80 -19.83
C MET A 327 -10.39 -12.17 -21.08
N ILE A 328 -11.22 -13.20 -20.98
CA ILE A 328 -12.19 -13.53 -22.02
C ILE A 328 -13.54 -12.91 -21.65
N ILE A 329 -14.03 -12.00 -22.49
CA ILE A 329 -15.25 -11.25 -22.24
C ILE A 329 -16.33 -11.71 -23.21
N TYR A 330 -17.41 -12.25 -22.68
CA TYR A 330 -18.59 -12.64 -23.46
C TYR A 330 -19.69 -11.61 -23.36
N GLY A 331 -20.23 -11.20 -24.48
CA GLY A 331 -21.36 -10.27 -24.54
C GLY A 331 -21.70 -9.88 -25.96
N ASN A 332 -22.85 -9.22 -26.15
CA ASN A 332 -23.18 -8.63 -27.43
C ASN A 332 -22.39 -7.32 -27.65
N TYR A 333 -22.28 -6.88 -28.90
CA TYR A 333 -21.49 -5.69 -29.26
C TYR A 333 -22.06 -4.36 -28.74
N HIS A 334 -23.27 -4.36 -28.21
CA HIS A 334 -23.89 -3.22 -27.50
C HIS A 334 -23.61 -3.24 -25.98
N SER A 335 -22.92 -4.26 -25.45
CA SER A 335 -22.66 -4.37 -24.03
C SER A 335 -21.69 -3.28 -23.53
N ASN A 336 -22.19 -2.39 -22.69
CA ASN A 336 -21.36 -1.38 -22.03
C ASN A 336 -20.25 -1.99 -21.19
N LEU A 337 -20.52 -3.12 -20.54
CA LEU A 337 -19.50 -3.82 -19.72
C LEU A 337 -18.37 -4.36 -20.59
N CYS A 338 -18.70 -5.03 -21.70
CA CYS A 338 -17.68 -5.53 -22.64
C CYS A 338 -16.82 -4.40 -23.19
N ARG A 339 -17.42 -3.28 -23.56
CA ARG A 339 -16.71 -2.11 -24.06
C ARG A 339 -15.75 -1.54 -23.02
N ILE A 340 -16.21 -1.36 -21.78
CA ILE A 340 -15.42 -0.82 -20.69
C ILE A 340 -14.26 -1.76 -20.37
N LEU A 341 -14.51 -3.06 -20.22
CA LEU A 341 -13.47 -4.04 -19.95
C LEU A 341 -12.44 -4.12 -21.09
N ALA A 342 -12.88 -4.11 -22.34
CA ALA A 342 -11.98 -4.09 -23.50
C ALA A 342 -11.09 -2.82 -23.51
N THR A 343 -11.66 -1.66 -23.18
CA THR A 343 -10.89 -0.41 -23.06
C THR A 343 -9.86 -0.49 -21.95
N LEU A 344 -10.23 -1.01 -20.80
CA LEU A 344 -9.34 -1.15 -19.66
C LEU A 344 -8.25 -2.19 -19.90
N CYS A 345 -8.58 -3.34 -20.47
CA CYS A 345 -7.59 -4.35 -20.84
C CYS A 345 -6.58 -3.78 -21.85
N PHE A 346 -7.04 -3.01 -22.83
CA PHE A 346 -6.15 -2.32 -23.78
C PHE A 346 -5.21 -1.33 -23.06
N GLN A 347 -5.75 -0.51 -22.15
CA GLN A 347 -4.95 0.47 -21.37
C GLN A 347 -3.99 -0.19 -20.38
N LEU A 348 -4.35 -1.35 -19.86
CA LEU A 348 -3.56 -2.11 -18.89
C LEU A 348 -2.67 -3.16 -19.55
N HIS A 349 -2.65 -3.23 -20.88
CA HIS A 349 -1.89 -4.22 -21.66
C HIS A 349 -2.17 -5.69 -21.27
N LEU A 350 -3.44 -5.97 -20.97
CA LEU A 350 -3.97 -7.30 -20.60
C LEU A 350 -4.56 -8.03 -21.81
#